data_13d4ae06a7d6e24b3aaa5c1f67ce8d5a
#
_entry.id   13d4ae06a7d6e24b3aaa5c1f67ce8d5a
#
_cell.length_a   1.000
_cell.length_b   1.000
_cell.length_c   1.000
_cell.angle_alpha   90.00
_cell.angle_beta   90.00
_cell.angle_gamma   90.00
#
_symmetry.space_group_name_H-M   'P 1'
#
loop_
_entity.id
_entity.type
_entity.pdbx_description
1 polymer ?
#
loop_
_entity_poly.entity_id
_entity_poly.type
_entity_poly.pdbx_seq_one_letter_code
_entity_poly.pdbx_strand_id
1 'polypeptide(L)'
;NFYASWTDDSFSITAGSFYDQFGSGLLLRAWEDRALGINNALLGARFTYNYKSYLRFKAIWGQPRFGMGYTSTQVRGADLALSLSDIFRWDSALLSLEGSALSKYEKFAEGESLELQEAGIKPATNGYSLRVNAEVAGFFLKGEYVGSGKKHFTNPYYATGESSKRYLKKDGNAQLIELGYNGYGLGVNASFRRLEWMESKIQSGSNLTSNLMNYVPGMCAQYTYLLSNLHPYSPEIGRIIPGASNFMNSGEIGGQIDVFYNFRKRSALGGKRGLKIHGNFSTYYTIAEEGTVKGGTLLYRNFNVDVEKRFTSKFKGQFLYSLQEYNPTYGMDDEMLVSNIFVADLLYKWSDDLSTRLELQYLASKDDSKDWMAALLEVNFAPKWSAWGSDMYNHGDSKTHYYNVGLSYTKSRTRVSLGYGRYRQGFLCSGGVCRVMPAYTGANFSVLTSF
;
A
#
# COMPACT_ATOMS: atom_id res chain seq x y z
N ASN A 1 -11.02 17.38 11.50
CA ASN A 1 -9.80 17.31 12.33
C ASN A 1 -9.37 18.74 12.66
N PHE A 2 -9.07 19.01 13.92
CA PHE A 2 -8.52 20.30 14.39
C PHE A 2 -7.35 20.00 15.33
N TYR A 3 -6.35 20.86 15.32
CA TYR A 3 -5.18 20.77 16.20
C TYR A 3 -4.57 22.13 16.44
N ALA A 4 -3.83 22.24 17.51
CA ALA A 4 -2.92 23.34 17.79
C ALA A 4 -1.49 22.78 17.90
N SER A 5 -0.54 23.49 17.34
CA SER A 5 0.87 23.10 17.34
C SER A 5 1.74 24.26 17.73
N TRP A 6 2.69 24.01 18.65
CA TRP A 6 3.76 24.92 18.99
C TRP A 6 5.10 24.27 18.65
N THR A 7 5.94 24.99 17.92
CA THR A 7 7.23 24.51 17.45
C THR A 7 8.30 25.54 17.78
N ASP A 8 9.39 25.07 18.37
CA ASP A 8 10.63 25.77 18.60
C ASP A 8 11.78 25.04 17.89
N ASP A 9 12.99 25.58 17.92
CA ASP A 9 14.16 25.02 17.20
C ASP A 9 14.46 23.56 17.57
N SER A 10 14.25 23.18 18.82
CA SER A 10 14.59 21.84 19.34
C SER A 10 13.40 20.95 19.65
N PHE A 11 12.18 21.48 19.76
CA PHE A 11 11.02 20.65 20.07
C PHE A 11 9.72 21.16 19.45
N SER A 12 8.76 20.27 19.33
CA SER A 12 7.40 20.60 18.94
C SER A 12 6.38 19.83 19.78
N ILE A 13 5.27 20.51 20.09
CA ILE A 13 4.11 19.91 20.74
C ILE A 13 2.90 20.13 19.86
N THR A 14 2.14 19.08 19.64
CA THR A 14 0.85 19.13 18.93
C THR A 14 -0.23 18.56 19.85
N ALA A 15 -1.34 19.29 20.01
CA ALA A 15 -2.52 18.84 20.75
C ALA A 15 -3.75 18.89 19.81
N GLY A 16 -4.58 17.87 19.82
CA GLY A 16 -5.73 17.70 18.95
C GLY A 16 -5.58 16.51 18.01
N SER A 17 -6.06 16.63 16.78
CA SER A 17 -6.02 15.56 15.77
C SER A 17 -4.70 15.58 15.02
N PHE A 18 -3.98 14.45 14.98
CA PHE A 18 -2.73 14.33 14.23
C PHE A 18 -2.59 12.94 13.58
N TYR A 19 -1.73 12.88 12.58
CA TYR A 19 -1.28 11.64 11.95
C TYR A 19 0.17 11.37 12.36
N ASP A 20 0.51 10.10 12.54
CA ASP A 20 1.88 9.70 12.84
C ASP A 20 2.17 8.28 12.37
N GLN A 21 3.46 7.98 12.19
CA GLN A 21 3.93 6.67 11.77
C GLN A 21 5.24 6.34 12.51
N PHE A 22 5.39 5.06 12.89
CA PHE A 22 6.62 4.50 13.42
C PHE A 22 7.24 3.55 12.39
N GLY A 23 8.49 3.83 11.99
CA GLY A 23 9.21 3.05 11.00
C GLY A 23 8.47 2.94 9.65
N SER A 24 8.42 1.74 9.11
CA SER A 24 7.69 1.42 7.87
C SER A 24 6.16 1.49 7.99
N GLY A 25 5.64 1.62 9.22
CA GLY A 25 4.21 1.56 9.51
C GLY A 25 3.73 0.19 10.00
N LEU A 26 4.62 -0.79 10.10
CA LEU A 26 4.31 -2.12 10.63
C LEU A 26 3.85 -2.11 12.10
N LEU A 27 4.35 -1.15 12.89
CA LEU A 27 3.95 -1.00 14.28
C LEU A 27 2.75 -0.04 14.43
N LEU A 28 2.82 1.13 13.77
CA LEU A 28 1.79 2.15 13.77
C LEU A 28 1.83 2.95 12.47
N ARG A 29 0.67 3.16 11.87
CA ARG A 29 0.45 4.16 10.83
C ARG A 29 -0.92 4.78 10.97
N ALA A 30 -0.96 6.02 11.41
CA ALA A 30 -2.15 6.86 11.37
C ALA A 30 -2.09 7.76 10.13
N TRP A 31 -3.11 7.66 9.26
CA TRP A 31 -3.12 8.30 7.96
C TRP A 31 -4.52 8.57 7.43
N GLU A 32 -4.62 9.30 6.33
CA GLU A 32 -5.86 9.54 5.61
C GLU A 32 -5.72 9.10 4.15
N ASP A 33 -6.67 8.32 3.66
CA ASP A 33 -6.88 8.05 2.24
C ASP A 33 -8.38 8.14 1.95
N ARG A 34 -8.76 9.20 1.24
CA ARG A 34 -10.17 9.50 0.95
C ARG A 34 -10.78 8.50 -0.04
N ALA A 35 -9.98 7.98 -0.97
CA ALA A 35 -10.44 6.99 -1.94
C ALA A 35 -10.78 5.67 -1.24
N LEU A 36 -9.98 5.26 -0.28
CA LEU A 36 -10.23 4.07 0.53
C LEU A 36 -11.23 4.31 1.68
N GLY A 37 -11.57 5.56 1.98
CA GLY A 37 -12.40 5.91 3.13
C GLY A 37 -11.68 5.70 4.47
N ILE A 38 -10.35 5.75 4.48
CA ILE A 38 -9.52 5.61 5.67
C ILE A 38 -9.25 6.99 6.25
N ASN A 39 -9.51 7.14 7.55
CA ASN A 39 -9.02 8.25 8.36
C ASN A 39 -8.93 7.77 9.81
N ASN A 40 -7.75 7.35 10.21
CA ASN A 40 -7.46 6.86 11.55
C ASN A 40 -6.58 7.86 12.34
N ALA A 41 -6.79 9.17 12.14
CA ALA A 41 -6.16 10.23 12.92
C ALA A 41 -6.25 9.95 14.43
N LEU A 42 -5.20 10.30 15.17
CA LEU A 42 -5.16 10.22 16.62
C LEU A 42 -5.64 11.56 17.21
N LEU A 43 -6.60 11.54 18.14
CA LEU A 43 -6.97 12.69 18.96
C LEU A 43 -6.22 12.60 20.26
N GLY A 44 -5.32 13.53 20.51
CA GLY A 44 -4.47 13.50 21.71
C GLY A 44 -3.32 14.49 21.67
N ALA A 45 -2.13 14.02 22.01
CA ALA A 45 -0.93 14.84 22.03
C ALA A 45 0.27 14.12 21.42
N ARG A 46 1.11 14.89 20.74
CA ARG A 46 2.40 14.47 20.21
C ARG A 46 3.48 15.44 20.68
N PHE A 47 4.57 14.90 21.17
CA PHE A 47 5.78 15.62 21.51
C PHE A 47 6.93 15.13 20.64
N THR A 48 7.73 16.03 20.08
CA THR A 48 8.96 15.71 19.35
C THR A 48 10.08 16.58 19.90
N TYR A 49 11.24 15.97 20.13
CA TYR A 49 12.46 16.65 20.57
C TYR A 49 13.62 16.25 19.65
N ASN A 50 14.35 17.26 19.16
CA ASN A 50 15.53 17.08 18.33
C ASN A 50 16.74 17.67 19.04
N TYR A 51 17.74 16.84 19.31
CA TYR A 51 19.02 17.31 19.83
C TYR A 51 20.03 17.35 18.68
N LYS A 52 20.24 18.53 18.12
CA LYS A 52 21.03 18.72 16.89
C LYS A 52 20.55 17.77 15.79
N SER A 53 21.47 17.20 15.01
CA SER A 53 21.21 16.10 14.07
C SER A 53 21.41 14.71 14.72
N TYR A 54 21.86 14.64 15.97
CA TYR A 54 22.30 13.40 16.61
C TYR A 54 21.17 12.51 17.10
N LEU A 55 20.10 13.14 17.61
CA LEU A 55 19.01 12.40 18.24
C LEU A 55 17.67 13.07 17.94
N ARG A 56 16.71 12.24 17.57
CA ARG A 56 15.28 12.62 17.52
C ARG A 56 14.50 11.69 18.45
N PHE A 57 13.78 12.28 19.38
CA PHE A 57 12.84 11.58 20.25
C PHE A 57 11.42 12.04 19.93
N LYS A 58 10.48 11.12 19.88
CA LYS A 58 9.06 11.39 19.70
C LYS A 58 8.25 10.58 20.70
N ALA A 59 7.23 11.20 21.30
CA ALA A 59 6.24 10.54 22.13
C ALA A 59 4.84 10.91 21.68
N ILE A 60 3.94 9.95 21.71
CA ILE A 60 2.53 10.13 21.31
C ILE A 60 1.60 9.52 22.36
N TRP A 61 0.45 10.14 22.52
CA TRP A 61 -0.73 9.58 23.17
C TRP A 61 -1.96 10.05 22.41
N GLY A 62 -2.90 9.15 22.14
CA GLY A 62 -4.14 9.54 21.47
C GLY A 62 -5.15 8.42 21.34
N GLN A 63 -6.37 8.81 20.99
CA GLN A 63 -7.48 7.94 20.65
C GLN A 63 -7.64 7.91 19.14
N PRO A 64 -7.56 6.74 18.48
CA PRO A 64 -7.71 6.65 17.05
C PRO A 64 -9.14 6.91 16.62
N ARG A 65 -9.28 7.57 15.48
CA ARG A 65 -10.55 7.76 14.80
C ARG A 65 -10.93 6.48 14.07
N PHE A 66 -12.22 6.13 14.13
CA PHE A 66 -12.82 5.09 13.32
C PHE A 66 -14.20 5.57 12.84
N GLY A 67 -14.42 5.56 11.52
CA GLY A 67 -15.61 6.14 10.92
C GLY A 67 -15.74 7.64 11.18
N MET A 68 -16.85 8.09 11.71
CA MET A 68 -17.14 9.52 11.95
C MET A 68 -16.67 10.02 13.32
N GLY A 69 -16.25 9.14 14.23
CA GLY A 69 -15.91 9.48 15.61
C GLY A 69 -14.55 8.96 16.06
N TYR A 70 -14.17 9.34 17.28
CA TYR A 70 -13.00 8.79 17.97
C TYR A 70 -13.42 7.63 18.88
N THR A 71 -12.58 6.62 18.96
CA THR A 71 -12.85 5.42 19.76
C THR A 71 -12.38 5.59 21.22
N SER A 72 -12.79 4.67 22.10
CA SER A 72 -12.25 4.58 23.46
C SER A 72 -10.88 3.89 23.53
N THR A 73 -10.42 3.31 22.41
CA THR A 73 -9.10 2.72 22.28
C THR A 73 -8.03 3.79 22.52
N GLN A 74 -7.02 3.48 23.30
CA GLN A 74 -5.91 4.38 23.59
C GLN A 74 -4.63 3.83 22.98
N VAL A 75 -3.87 4.70 22.32
CA VAL A 75 -2.57 4.41 21.75
C VAL A 75 -1.53 5.29 22.43
N ARG A 76 -0.44 4.68 22.90
CA ARG A 76 0.70 5.35 23.51
C ARG A 76 1.96 4.81 22.85
N GLY A 77 2.89 5.69 22.52
CA GLY A 77 4.12 5.23 21.89
C GLY A 77 5.26 6.23 22.04
N ALA A 78 6.46 5.69 21.87
CA ALA A 78 7.68 6.47 21.77
C ALA A 78 8.53 5.94 20.62
N ASP A 79 9.26 6.83 19.97
CA ASP A 79 10.18 6.57 18.88
C ASP A 79 11.48 7.34 19.12
N LEU A 80 12.62 6.66 19.01
CA LEU A 80 13.94 7.22 19.17
C LEU A 80 14.76 6.93 17.91
N ALA A 81 15.42 7.93 17.37
CA ALA A 81 16.37 7.80 16.28
C ALA A 81 17.69 8.43 16.66
N LEU A 82 18.78 7.69 16.45
CA LEU A 82 20.17 8.09 16.67
C LEU A 82 20.91 8.11 15.36
N SER A 83 21.46 9.26 14.96
CA SER A 83 22.38 9.37 13.82
C SER A 83 23.80 9.13 14.27
N LEU A 84 24.30 7.90 14.07
CA LEU A 84 25.67 7.55 14.42
C LEU A 84 26.68 8.26 13.52
N SER A 85 26.35 8.42 12.24
CA SER A 85 27.20 9.18 11.30
C SER A 85 27.44 10.62 11.76
N ASP A 86 26.41 11.30 12.27
CA ASP A 86 26.56 12.66 12.77
C ASP A 86 27.34 12.72 14.09
N ILE A 87 27.08 11.75 15.00
CA ILE A 87 27.79 11.64 16.27
C ILE A 87 29.30 11.43 16.03
N PHE A 88 29.66 10.53 15.10
CA PHE A 88 31.05 10.22 14.76
C PHE A 88 31.62 11.10 13.64
N ARG A 89 30.81 12.03 13.10
CA ARG A 89 31.20 12.96 12.01
C ARG A 89 31.70 12.27 10.75
N TRP A 90 30.94 11.28 10.28
CA TRP A 90 31.22 10.61 9.03
C TRP A 90 30.60 11.40 7.85
N ASP A 91 31.46 12.01 7.02
CA ASP A 91 31.00 12.86 5.91
C ASP A 91 30.53 12.06 4.68
N SER A 92 30.98 10.80 4.53
CA SER A 92 30.77 9.98 3.35
C SER A 92 29.79 8.81 3.53
N ALA A 93 29.28 8.61 4.74
CA ALA A 93 28.35 7.54 5.05
C ALA A 93 27.28 7.99 6.00
N LEU A 94 26.07 7.47 5.84
CA LEU A 94 24.96 7.62 6.77
C LEU A 94 24.77 6.31 7.53
N LEU A 95 24.63 6.39 8.84
CA LEU A 95 24.24 5.26 9.67
C LEU A 95 23.32 5.77 10.78
N SER A 96 22.10 5.25 10.82
CA SER A 96 21.18 5.48 11.93
C SER A 96 20.67 4.19 12.55
N LEU A 97 20.47 4.24 13.86
CA LEU A 97 19.79 3.22 14.65
C LEU A 97 18.53 3.83 15.24
N GLU A 98 17.43 3.12 15.12
CA GLU A 98 16.14 3.61 15.57
C GLU A 98 15.39 2.52 16.34
N GLY A 99 14.55 2.95 17.28
CA GLY A 99 13.71 2.05 18.04
C GLY A 99 12.37 2.69 18.39
N SER A 100 11.32 1.89 18.39
CA SER A 100 9.99 2.32 18.79
C SER A 100 9.40 1.36 19.80
N ALA A 101 8.55 1.88 20.68
CA ALA A 101 7.68 1.11 21.55
C ALA A 101 6.25 1.66 21.45
N LEU A 102 5.26 0.76 21.42
CA LEU A 102 3.84 1.09 21.31
C LEU A 102 3.04 0.26 22.32
N SER A 103 2.03 0.88 22.93
CA SER A 103 1.01 0.20 23.71
C SER A 103 -0.36 0.62 23.22
N LYS A 104 -1.19 -0.35 22.84
CA LYS A 104 -2.62 -0.18 22.53
C LYS A 104 -3.43 -0.74 23.68
N TYR A 105 -4.34 0.05 24.22
CA TYR A 105 -5.34 -0.40 25.20
C TYR A 105 -6.72 -0.29 24.59
N GLU A 106 -7.44 -1.41 24.54
CA GLU A 106 -8.81 -1.51 24.03
C GLU A 106 -9.73 -2.01 25.13
N LYS A 107 -10.78 -1.23 25.44
CA LYS A 107 -11.84 -1.69 26.34
C LYS A 107 -12.77 -2.62 25.53
N PHE A 108 -12.82 -3.88 25.87
CA PHE A 108 -13.70 -4.84 25.23
C PHE A 108 -15.17 -4.55 25.54
N ALA A 109 -16.06 -4.90 24.60
CA ALA A 109 -17.49 -4.85 24.84
C ALA A 109 -17.92 -5.86 25.91
N GLU A 110 -18.97 -5.55 26.67
CA GLU A 110 -19.38 -6.38 27.81
C GLU A 110 -19.65 -7.85 27.43
N GLY A 111 -20.29 -8.11 26.26
CA GLY A 111 -20.55 -9.47 25.79
C GLY A 111 -19.31 -10.26 25.33
N GLU A 112 -18.27 -9.58 24.88
CA GLU A 112 -17.01 -10.23 24.41
C GLU A 112 -15.97 -10.36 25.54
N SER A 113 -16.12 -9.57 26.58
CA SER A 113 -15.12 -9.42 27.64
C SER A 113 -14.84 -10.75 28.39
N LEU A 114 -15.86 -11.53 28.66
CA LEU A 114 -15.73 -12.83 29.34
C LEU A 114 -15.01 -13.86 28.46
N GLU A 115 -15.42 -14.01 27.21
CA GLU A 115 -14.80 -14.96 26.27
C GLU A 115 -13.34 -14.64 25.99
N LEU A 116 -13.01 -13.36 25.87
CA LEU A 116 -11.62 -12.91 25.67
C LEU A 116 -10.75 -13.13 26.92
N GLN A 117 -11.31 -12.89 28.13
CA GLN A 117 -10.61 -13.16 29.38
C GLN A 117 -10.37 -14.66 29.59
N GLU A 118 -11.37 -15.52 29.31
CA GLU A 118 -11.22 -16.99 29.35
C GLU A 118 -10.16 -17.48 28.35
N ALA A 119 -10.06 -16.86 27.17
CA ALA A 119 -8.99 -17.09 26.22
C ALA A 119 -7.62 -16.53 26.68
N GLY A 120 -7.57 -15.85 27.82
CA GLY A 120 -6.37 -15.23 28.39
C GLY A 120 -5.86 -14.03 27.57
N ILE A 121 -6.76 -13.31 26.90
CA ILE A 121 -6.44 -12.12 26.10
C ILE A 121 -6.59 -10.89 26.98
N LYS A 122 -5.57 -10.04 26.94
CA LYS A 122 -5.53 -8.80 27.74
C LYS A 122 -6.00 -7.61 26.91
N PRO A 123 -6.64 -6.59 27.53
CA PRO A 123 -7.00 -5.34 26.89
C PRO A 123 -5.80 -4.58 26.31
N ALA A 124 -4.61 -4.76 26.88
CA ALA A 124 -3.40 -4.09 26.45
C ALA A 124 -2.56 -4.99 25.53
N THR A 125 -2.22 -4.48 24.35
CA THR A 125 -1.26 -5.09 23.42
C THR A 125 -0.07 -4.16 23.26
N ASN A 126 1.14 -4.69 23.52
CA ASN A 126 2.39 -3.94 23.38
C ASN A 126 3.13 -4.42 22.13
N GLY A 127 3.88 -3.52 21.52
CA GLY A 127 4.75 -3.85 20.40
C GLY A 127 6.01 -2.98 20.40
N TYR A 128 7.00 -3.41 19.66
CA TYR A 128 8.26 -2.70 19.48
C TYR A 128 8.81 -2.87 18.07
N SER A 129 9.63 -1.92 17.65
CA SER A 129 10.36 -1.95 16.38
C SER A 129 11.81 -1.55 16.62
N LEU A 130 12.73 -2.25 15.94
CA LEU A 130 14.15 -1.90 15.87
C LEU A 130 14.53 -1.74 14.40
N ARG A 131 15.23 -0.65 14.10
CA ARG A 131 15.56 -0.28 12.72
C ARG A 131 17.01 0.12 12.57
N VAL A 132 17.57 -0.20 11.40
CA VAL A 132 18.88 0.27 10.95
C VAL A 132 18.74 0.85 9.56
N ASN A 133 19.35 2.00 9.32
CA ASN A 133 19.50 2.59 7.99
C ASN A 133 20.96 2.93 7.77
N ALA A 134 21.51 2.47 6.66
CA ALA A 134 22.89 2.75 6.26
C ALA A 134 22.92 3.14 4.79
N GLU A 135 23.74 4.14 4.46
CA GLU A 135 23.96 4.57 3.08
C GLU A 135 25.43 4.96 2.89
N VAL A 136 26.07 4.47 1.82
CA VAL A 136 27.44 4.81 1.45
C VAL A 136 27.65 4.63 -0.06
N ALA A 137 28.23 5.62 -0.72
CA ALA A 137 28.62 5.56 -2.13
C ALA A 137 27.50 5.11 -3.09
N GLY A 138 26.23 5.51 -2.81
CA GLY A 138 25.05 5.12 -3.58
C GLY A 138 24.45 3.77 -3.22
N PHE A 139 25.09 2.98 -2.35
CA PHE A 139 24.50 1.77 -1.77
C PHE A 139 23.70 2.14 -0.52
N PHE A 140 22.55 1.50 -0.32
CA PHE A 140 21.79 1.61 0.90
C PHE A 140 21.35 0.25 1.44
N LEU A 141 21.21 0.20 2.76
CA LEU A 141 20.63 -0.89 3.52
C LEU A 141 19.62 -0.32 4.50
N LYS A 142 18.40 -0.86 4.49
CA LYS A 142 17.41 -0.62 5.54
C LYS A 142 16.97 -1.95 6.10
N GLY A 143 16.89 -2.04 7.42
CA GLY A 143 16.38 -3.20 8.11
C GLY A 143 15.39 -2.78 9.18
N GLU A 144 14.29 -3.51 9.31
CA GLU A 144 13.33 -3.35 10.39
C GLU A 144 12.89 -4.71 10.91
N TYR A 145 12.92 -4.85 12.23
CA TYR A 145 12.31 -5.97 12.95
C TYR A 145 11.21 -5.42 13.85
N VAL A 146 10.02 -6.02 13.79
CA VAL A 146 8.86 -5.63 14.60
C VAL A 146 8.33 -6.82 15.38
N GLY A 147 8.17 -6.67 16.68
CA GLY A 147 7.48 -7.63 17.55
C GLY A 147 6.17 -7.03 18.07
N SER A 148 5.12 -7.84 18.09
CA SER A 148 3.82 -7.49 18.66
C SER A 148 3.39 -8.55 19.65
N GLY A 149 2.99 -8.12 20.84
CA GLY A 149 2.50 -9.02 21.88
C GLY A 149 1.19 -9.70 21.53
N LYS A 150 0.79 -10.64 22.38
CA LYS A 150 -0.39 -11.49 22.16
C LYS A 150 -1.66 -10.69 21.97
N LYS A 151 -2.34 -10.95 20.89
CA LYS A 151 -3.64 -10.40 20.50
C LYS A 151 -4.55 -11.51 19.98
N HIS A 152 -5.81 -11.24 19.81
CA HIS A 152 -6.77 -12.22 19.35
C HIS A 152 -7.10 -12.02 17.87
N PHE A 153 -7.37 -13.16 17.23
CA PHE A 153 -7.90 -13.24 15.88
C PHE A 153 -9.13 -14.14 15.90
N THR A 154 -10.11 -13.85 15.08
CA THR A 154 -11.27 -14.73 14.93
C THR A 154 -10.82 -16.07 14.36
N ASN A 155 -11.23 -17.16 15.00
CA ASN A 155 -10.93 -18.51 14.51
C ASN A 155 -11.97 -18.90 13.44
N PRO A 156 -11.58 -19.09 12.18
CA PRO A 156 -12.52 -19.43 11.10
C PRO A 156 -13.22 -20.77 11.33
N TYR A 157 -12.56 -21.72 11.99
CA TYR A 157 -13.12 -23.04 12.30
C TYR A 157 -14.21 -23.03 13.37
N TYR A 158 -14.34 -21.93 14.12
CA TYR A 158 -15.43 -21.79 15.06
C TYR A 158 -16.78 -21.68 14.36
N ALA A 159 -16.84 -20.95 13.24
CA ALA A 159 -18.06 -20.77 12.46
C ALA A 159 -18.51 -22.05 11.74
N THR A 160 -17.57 -22.95 11.40
CA THR A 160 -17.86 -24.23 10.77
C THR A 160 -18.15 -25.36 11.79
N GLY A 161 -17.97 -25.09 13.08
CA GLY A 161 -18.15 -26.09 14.15
C GLY A 161 -16.95 -27.03 14.33
N GLU A 162 -15.86 -26.83 13.57
CA GLU A 162 -14.64 -27.64 13.65
C GLU A 162 -13.77 -27.28 14.87
N SER A 163 -14.01 -26.15 15.48
CA SER A 163 -13.31 -25.69 16.69
C SER A 163 -14.28 -25.16 17.74
N SER A 164 -14.05 -25.51 19.00
CA SER A 164 -14.76 -24.92 20.15
C SER A 164 -14.23 -23.54 20.56
N LYS A 165 -13.07 -23.13 20.05
CA LYS A 165 -12.43 -21.85 20.39
C LYS A 165 -12.78 -20.81 19.36
N ARG A 166 -13.50 -19.77 19.78
CA ARG A 166 -13.85 -18.62 18.93
C ARG A 166 -12.66 -17.74 18.57
N TYR A 167 -11.68 -17.64 19.45
CA TYR A 167 -10.52 -16.77 19.26
C TYR A 167 -9.20 -17.56 19.31
N LEU A 168 -8.31 -17.18 18.39
CA LEU A 168 -6.90 -17.59 18.41
C LEU A 168 -6.10 -16.49 19.08
N LYS A 169 -5.15 -16.87 19.95
CA LYS A 169 -4.24 -15.95 20.64
C LYS A 169 -2.85 -16.07 20.03
N LYS A 170 -2.42 -15.04 19.35
CA LYS A 170 -1.16 -15.03 18.58
C LYS A 170 -0.33 -13.77 18.86
N ASP A 171 0.96 -13.94 18.88
CA ASP A 171 1.96 -12.84 18.83
C ASP A 171 2.35 -12.59 17.38
N GLY A 172 2.60 -11.34 17.06
CA GLY A 172 3.04 -10.96 15.71
C GLY A 172 4.54 -10.72 15.66
N ASN A 173 5.14 -11.08 14.53
CA ASN A 173 6.49 -10.64 14.20
C ASN A 173 6.61 -10.29 12.71
N ALA A 174 7.48 -9.36 12.42
CA ALA A 174 7.77 -8.94 11.06
C ALA A 174 9.24 -8.63 10.88
N GLN A 175 9.73 -8.91 9.69
CA GLN A 175 11.08 -8.61 9.23
C GLN A 175 10.98 -7.95 7.87
N LEU A 176 11.64 -6.82 7.72
CA LEU A 176 11.74 -6.08 6.47
C LEU A 176 13.19 -5.73 6.23
N ILE A 177 13.71 -6.06 5.05
CA ILE A 177 15.07 -5.73 4.62
C ILE A 177 14.98 -5.14 3.22
N GLU A 178 15.62 -4.00 3.03
CA GLU A 178 15.78 -3.37 1.71
C GLU A 178 17.25 -3.10 1.46
N LEU A 179 17.74 -3.52 0.30
CA LEU A 179 19.07 -3.30 -0.19
C LEU A 179 18.99 -2.61 -1.55
N GLY A 180 19.87 -1.68 -1.80
CA GLY A 180 19.87 -1.11 -3.13
C GLY A 180 21.11 -0.32 -3.47
N TYR A 181 21.17 0.06 -4.74
CA TYR A 181 22.18 0.90 -5.32
C TYR A 181 21.56 1.92 -6.25
N ASN A 182 22.02 3.14 -6.18
CA ASN A 182 21.60 4.21 -7.09
C ASN A 182 22.83 5.00 -7.55
N GLY A 183 23.14 4.90 -8.83
CA GLY A 183 24.29 5.61 -9.41
C GLY A 183 24.41 5.38 -10.90
N TYR A 184 25.02 6.32 -11.61
CA TYR A 184 25.35 6.23 -13.04
C TYR A 184 24.19 5.88 -13.98
N GLY A 185 22.95 6.22 -13.59
CA GLY A 185 21.73 5.90 -14.35
C GLY A 185 21.14 4.52 -14.06
N LEU A 186 21.81 3.70 -13.23
CA LEU A 186 21.33 2.43 -12.71
C LEU A 186 20.69 2.64 -11.33
N GLY A 187 19.51 2.08 -11.12
CA GLY A 187 18.93 1.88 -9.81
C GLY A 187 18.55 0.42 -9.65
N VAL A 188 18.91 -0.14 -8.51
CA VAL A 188 18.56 -1.50 -8.09
C VAL A 188 18.01 -1.43 -6.68
N ASN A 189 16.87 -2.04 -6.44
CA ASN A 189 16.29 -2.22 -5.12
C ASN A 189 15.86 -3.68 -4.96
N ALA A 190 16.41 -4.36 -3.98
CA ALA A 190 15.99 -5.68 -3.57
C ALA A 190 15.39 -5.58 -2.16
N SER A 191 14.19 -6.11 -1.98
CA SER A 191 13.52 -6.11 -0.69
C SER A 191 13.03 -7.50 -0.33
N PHE A 192 13.13 -7.81 0.95
CA PHE A 192 12.65 -9.04 1.56
C PHE A 192 11.67 -8.69 2.68
N ARG A 193 10.61 -9.46 2.81
CA ARG A 193 9.61 -9.31 3.86
C ARG A 193 9.15 -10.65 4.38
N ARG A 194 9.03 -10.75 5.70
CA ARG A 194 8.33 -11.80 6.41
C ARG A 194 7.35 -11.14 7.37
N LEU A 195 6.08 -11.50 7.29
CA LEU A 195 4.99 -11.03 8.17
C LEU A 195 4.27 -12.23 8.75
N GLU A 196 3.98 -12.17 10.03
CA GLU A 196 3.25 -13.24 10.72
C GLU A 196 2.43 -12.65 11.87
N TRP A 197 1.10 -12.73 11.76
CA TRP A 197 0.16 -12.25 12.76
C TRP A 197 0.31 -10.76 13.11
N MET A 198 0.69 -9.94 12.13
CA MET A 198 1.01 -8.52 12.35
C MET A 198 -0.20 -7.60 12.36
N GLU A 199 -1.32 -7.98 11.76
CA GLU A 199 -2.51 -7.13 11.69
C GLU A 199 -2.89 -6.57 13.07
N SER A 200 -3.08 -5.26 13.17
CA SER A 200 -3.51 -4.56 14.37
C SER A 200 -4.72 -3.69 14.07
N LYS A 201 -5.85 -3.99 14.72
CA LYS A 201 -7.12 -3.28 14.56
C LYS A 201 -7.29 -2.22 15.63
N ILE A 202 -8.00 -1.13 15.31
CA ILE A 202 -8.44 -0.11 16.27
C ILE A 202 -9.43 -0.74 17.25
N GLN A 203 -10.43 -1.44 16.70
CA GLN A 203 -11.44 -2.19 17.46
C GLN A 203 -11.52 -3.61 16.94
N SER A 204 -11.47 -4.58 17.81
CA SER A 204 -11.42 -6.01 17.48
C SER A 204 -12.66 -6.53 16.75
N GLY A 205 -13.82 -5.94 17.00
CA GLY A 205 -15.11 -6.37 16.44
C GLY A 205 -15.35 -5.98 14.98
N SER A 206 -14.42 -5.29 14.29
CA SER A 206 -14.61 -4.85 12.91
C SER A 206 -13.52 -5.33 11.98
N ASN A 207 -13.90 -5.87 10.82
CA ASN A 207 -12.99 -6.33 9.76
C ASN A 207 -12.82 -5.34 8.61
N LEU A 208 -13.25 -4.08 8.79
CA LEU A 208 -13.06 -3.04 7.78
C LEU A 208 -11.58 -2.63 7.68
N THR A 209 -11.10 -2.38 6.47
CA THR A 209 -9.74 -1.89 6.24
C THR A 209 -9.48 -0.52 6.86
N SER A 210 -10.54 0.30 7.04
CA SER A 210 -10.48 1.57 7.77
C SER A 210 -10.25 1.41 9.28
N ASN A 211 -10.35 0.18 9.80
CA ASN A 211 -10.12 -0.16 11.20
C ASN A 211 -8.67 -0.56 11.51
N LEU A 212 -7.77 -0.52 10.53
CA LEU A 212 -6.36 -0.87 10.74
C LEU A 212 -5.59 0.25 11.40
N MET A 213 -4.72 -0.10 12.34
CA MET A 213 -3.76 0.81 13.00
C MET A 213 -2.37 0.74 12.40
N ASN A 214 -2.05 -0.34 11.73
CA ASN A 214 -0.78 -0.55 11.09
C ASN A 214 -0.97 -0.86 9.62
N TYR A 215 0.11 -0.71 8.87
CA TYR A 215 0.08 -0.87 7.43
C TYR A 215 1.46 -1.22 6.90
N VAL A 216 1.48 -1.99 5.83
CA VAL A 216 2.70 -2.23 5.06
C VAL A 216 2.39 -2.07 3.58
N PRO A 217 3.26 -1.39 2.82
CA PRO A 217 3.07 -1.29 1.38
C PRO A 217 3.17 -2.64 0.70
N GLY A 218 2.39 -2.84 -0.37
CA GLY A 218 2.59 -3.96 -1.27
C GLY A 218 3.94 -3.82 -1.96
N MET A 219 4.88 -4.74 -1.66
CA MET A 219 6.21 -4.74 -2.28
C MET A 219 6.14 -5.53 -3.59
N CYS A 220 5.52 -4.91 -4.59
CA CYS A 220 5.43 -5.35 -5.97
C CYS A 220 5.26 -4.11 -6.86
N ALA A 221 5.57 -4.20 -8.13
CA ALA A 221 5.32 -3.09 -9.05
C ALA A 221 3.81 -2.83 -9.13
N GLN A 222 3.42 -1.60 -8.85
CA GLN A 222 2.02 -1.17 -8.89
C GLN A 222 1.84 -0.20 -10.06
N TYR A 223 1.17 -0.67 -11.10
CA TYR A 223 0.78 0.17 -12.22
C TYR A 223 -0.67 0.63 -12.05
N THR A 224 -0.98 1.82 -12.56
CA THR A 224 -2.34 2.39 -12.51
C THR A 224 -3.17 2.07 -13.74
N TYR A 225 -2.71 1.17 -14.58
CA TYR A 225 -3.43 0.74 -15.77
C TYR A 225 -4.66 -0.11 -15.43
N LEU A 226 -5.72 0.02 -16.21
CA LEU A 226 -7.01 -0.61 -15.92
C LEU A 226 -6.92 -2.14 -15.75
N LEU A 227 -6.18 -2.82 -16.63
CA LEU A 227 -6.07 -4.28 -16.59
C LEU A 227 -4.98 -4.80 -15.65
N SER A 228 -3.95 -4.00 -15.33
CA SER A 228 -2.91 -4.43 -14.40
C SER A 228 -3.39 -4.57 -12.95
N ASN A 229 -4.54 -3.97 -12.63
CA ASN A 229 -5.15 -3.98 -11.30
C ASN A 229 -6.41 -4.84 -11.20
N LEU A 230 -6.60 -5.82 -12.10
CA LEU A 230 -7.71 -6.76 -11.96
C LEU A 230 -7.51 -7.66 -10.73
N HIS A 231 -6.28 -8.08 -10.47
CA HIS A 231 -5.88 -8.93 -9.35
C HIS A 231 -4.72 -8.27 -8.58
N PRO A 232 -5.00 -7.21 -7.79
CA PRO A 232 -3.96 -6.51 -7.05
C PRO A 232 -3.49 -7.35 -5.86
N TYR A 233 -2.18 -7.41 -5.65
CA TYR A 233 -1.63 -8.07 -4.47
C TYR A 233 -1.91 -7.25 -3.20
N SER A 234 -2.49 -7.91 -2.20
CA SER A 234 -2.70 -7.37 -0.86
C SER A 234 -1.82 -8.11 0.15
N PRO A 235 -0.97 -7.40 0.91
CA PRO A 235 -0.18 -7.98 1.98
C PRO A 235 -1.06 -8.63 3.07
N GLU A 236 -0.43 -9.42 3.94
CA GLU A 236 -1.10 -10.05 5.10
C GLU A 236 -1.93 -9.05 5.90
N ILE A 237 -1.40 -7.86 6.15
CA ILE A 237 -2.12 -6.80 6.88
C ILE A 237 -3.18 -6.16 5.98
N GLY A 238 -4.45 -6.30 6.38
CA GLY A 238 -5.57 -5.74 5.63
C GLY A 238 -6.00 -6.52 4.41
N ARG A 239 -5.57 -7.77 4.29
CA ARG A 239 -5.99 -8.70 3.23
C ARG A 239 -7.50 -8.98 3.32
N ILE A 240 -8.18 -8.92 2.18
CA ILE A 240 -9.60 -9.21 2.05
C ILE A 240 -9.78 -10.35 1.05
N ILE A 241 -10.45 -11.42 1.48
CA ILE A 241 -10.81 -12.53 0.60
C ILE A 241 -12.30 -12.40 0.28
N PRO A 242 -12.68 -12.17 -0.98
CA PRO A 242 -14.09 -12.08 -1.37
C PRO A 242 -14.84 -13.38 -1.05
N GLY A 243 -16.03 -13.26 -0.45
CA GLY A 243 -16.87 -14.42 -0.11
C GLY A 243 -16.47 -15.16 1.16
N ALA A 244 -15.31 -14.87 1.77
CA ALA A 244 -14.94 -15.45 3.06
C ALA A 244 -15.55 -14.64 4.20
N SER A 245 -16.38 -15.25 5.01
CA SER A 245 -16.94 -14.64 6.22
C SER A 245 -15.90 -14.50 7.33
N ASN A 246 -14.88 -15.34 7.33
CA ASN A 246 -13.80 -15.37 8.30
C ASN A 246 -12.45 -15.31 7.60
N PHE A 247 -11.62 -14.43 8.07
CA PHE A 247 -10.31 -14.16 7.52
C PHE A 247 -9.25 -15.03 8.21
N MET A 248 -8.51 -15.82 7.43
CA MET A 248 -7.34 -16.50 7.96
C MET A 248 -6.06 -15.74 7.63
N ASN A 249 -5.31 -15.49 8.68
CA ASN A 249 -3.98 -14.92 8.54
C ASN A 249 -2.98 -16.05 8.28
N SER A 250 -2.56 -16.18 7.02
CA SER A 250 -1.62 -17.22 6.60
C SER A 250 -0.16 -16.85 6.84
N GLY A 251 0.09 -15.62 7.30
CA GLY A 251 1.42 -15.06 7.20
C GLY A 251 1.88 -14.90 5.75
N GLU A 252 3.03 -14.30 5.58
CA GLU A 252 3.60 -14.09 4.25
C GLU A 252 5.11 -13.98 4.33
N ILE A 253 5.80 -14.62 3.38
CA ILE A 253 7.24 -14.50 3.18
C ILE A 253 7.53 -14.30 1.69
N GLY A 254 8.38 -13.36 1.36
CA GLY A 254 8.74 -13.10 -0.02
C GLY A 254 9.53 -11.82 -0.19
N GLY A 255 9.53 -11.30 -1.40
CA GLY A 255 10.24 -10.07 -1.72
C GLY A 255 10.10 -9.66 -3.16
N GLN A 256 10.81 -8.62 -3.50
CA GLN A 256 10.92 -8.12 -4.86
C GLN A 256 12.33 -7.70 -5.20
N ILE A 257 12.63 -7.69 -6.49
CA ILE A 257 13.78 -7.01 -7.08
C ILE A 257 13.24 -6.04 -8.11
N ASP A 258 13.67 -4.79 -8.00
CA ASP A 258 13.31 -3.70 -8.89
C ASP A 258 14.58 -3.11 -9.49
N VAL A 259 14.65 -3.04 -10.81
CA VAL A 259 15.83 -2.57 -11.54
C VAL A 259 15.43 -1.60 -12.62
N PHE A 260 16.00 -0.43 -12.63
CA PHE A 260 15.86 0.48 -13.76
C PHE A 260 17.22 0.96 -14.28
N TYR A 261 17.26 1.22 -15.58
CA TYR A 261 18.40 1.81 -16.21
C TYR A 261 18.02 2.94 -17.16
N ASN A 262 18.62 4.10 -16.95
CA ASN A 262 18.44 5.28 -17.78
C ASN A 262 19.60 5.40 -18.77
N PHE A 263 19.40 4.96 -20.01
CA PHE A 263 20.37 5.12 -21.07
C PHE A 263 20.58 6.60 -21.40
N ARG A 264 21.82 7.02 -21.40
CA ARG A 264 22.18 8.41 -21.67
C ARG A 264 21.76 8.81 -23.08
N LYS A 265 21.42 10.10 -23.23
CA LYS A 265 21.22 10.70 -24.56
C LYS A 265 22.48 10.55 -25.39
N ARG A 266 22.33 10.31 -26.69
CA ARG A 266 23.40 10.08 -27.67
C ARG A 266 24.20 8.79 -27.48
N SER A 267 23.75 7.86 -26.62
CA SER A 267 24.25 6.48 -26.60
C SER A 267 23.57 5.63 -27.69
N ALA A 268 24.13 4.44 -27.99
CA ALA A 268 23.60 3.55 -29.02
C ALA A 268 22.12 3.20 -28.80
N LEU A 269 21.71 2.80 -27.59
CA LEU A 269 20.32 2.47 -27.24
C LEU A 269 19.51 3.70 -26.85
N GLY A 270 20.12 4.67 -26.15
CA GLY A 270 19.46 5.89 -25.72
C GLY A 270 19.02 6.80 -26.86
N GLY A 271 19.79 6.81 -27.98
CA GLY A 271 19.53 7.68 -29.11
C GLY A 271 19.55 9.18 -28.74
N LYS A 272 18.88 10.03 -29.53
CA LYS A 272 18.89 11.48 -29.30
C LYS A 272 18.28 11.92 -27.96
N ARG A 273 17.36 11.14 -27.36
CA ARG A 273 16.52 11.58 -26.23
C ARG A 273 16.62 10.74 -24.97
N GLY A 274 17.39 9.67 -24.99
CA GLY A 274 17.48 8.69 -23.91
C GLY A 274 16.42 7.59 -24.04
N LEU A 275 16.58 6.56 -23.24
CA LEU A 275 15.69 5.40 -23.10
C LEU A 275 15.72 5.00 -21.63
N LYS A 276 14.58 4.68 -21.04
CA LYS A 276 14.49 4.06 -19.72
C LYS A 276 13.93 2.65 -19.87
N ILE A 277 14.60 1.69 -19.27
CA ILE A 277 14.11 0.32 -19.13
C ILE A 277 13.95 0.07 -17.63
N HIS A 278 12.83 -0.53 -17.26
CA HIS A 278 12.53 -0.93 -15.90
C HIS A 278 12.08 -2.38 -15.91
N GLY A 279 12.58 -3.16 -14.94
CA GLY A 279 12.19 -4.53 -14.70
C GLY A 279 11.89 -4.75 -13.23
N ASN A 280 10.83 -5.46 -12.92
CA ASN A 280 10.47 -5.82 -11.56
C ASN A 280 10.08 -7.30 -11.50
N PHE A 281 10.52 -7.98 -10.47
CA PHE A 281 10.08 -9.33 -10.11
C PHE A 281 9.73 -9.36 -8.64
N SER A 282 8.55 -9.88 -8.32
CA SER A 282 8.09 -10.07 -6.95
C SER A 282 7.46 -11.44 -6.76
N THR A 283 7.63 -12.04 -5.56
CA THR A 283 7.03 -13.33 -5.23
C THR A 283 6.79 -13.45 -3.74
N TYR A 284 5.63 -14.03 -3.36
CA TYR A 284 5.18 -14.18 -1.98
C TYR A 284 4.54 -15.55 -1.77
N TYR A 285 4.81 -16.13 -0.61
CA TYR A 285 4.33 -17.44 -0.19
C TYR A 285 3.72 -17.37 1.21
N THR A 286 2.84 -18.30 1.53
CA THR A 286 2.32 -18.51 2.89
C THR A 286 3.41 -19.00 3.83
N ILE A 287 3.27 -18.70 5.14
CA ILE A 287 4.13 -19.23 6.20
C ILE A 287 3.38 -20.27 7.04
N ALA A 288 2.10 -20.02 7.34
CA ALA A 288 1.34 -20.75 8.32
C ALA A 288 1.05 -22.18 7.88
N GLU A 289 1.18 -23.11 8.84
CA GLU A 289 0.76 -24.50 8.73
C GLU A 289 -0.44 -24.81 9.65
N GLU A 290 -0.93 -23.82 10.37
CA GLU A 290 -2.06 -24.01 11.27
C GLU A 290 -3.38 -23.95 10.51
N GLY A 291 -4.12 -25.03 10.56
CA GLY A 291 -5.45 -25.09 9.99
C GLY A 291 -5.47 -25.36 8.48
N THR A 292 -6.25 -24.60 7.71
CA THR A 292 -6.49 -24.82 6.27
C THR A 292 -5.36 -24.34 5.37
N VAL A 293 -4.47 -23.47 5.85
CA VAL A 293 -3.42 -22.89 5.02
C VAL A 293 -2.10 -23.60 5.21
N LYS A 294 -1.64 -24.28 4.14
CA LYS A 294 -0.34 -24.93 4.11
C LYS A 294 0.77 -23.88 3.89
N GLY A 295 1.86 -23.99 4.65
CA GLY A 295 3.06 -23.18 4.44
C GLY A 295 3.74 -23.47 3.11
N GLY A 296 4.31 -22.44 2.47
CA GLY A 296 4.99 -22.56 1.18
C GLY A 296 4.08 -22.54 -0.04
N THR A 297 2.77 -22.29 0.12
CA THR A 297 1.84 -22.09 -1.01
C THR A 297 2.09 -20.73 -1.66
N LEU A 298 2.20 -20.69 -2.99
CA LEU A 298 2.36 -19.44 -3.73
C LEU A 298 1.12 -18.55 -3.59
N LEU A 299 1.33 -17.33 -3.12
CA LEU A 299 0.29 -16.31 -2.99
C LEU A 299 0.22 -15.40 -4.21
N TYR A 300 1.40 -14.98 -4.65
CA TYR A 300 1.54 -14.02 -5.73
C TYR A 300 2.93 -14.11 -6.34
N ARG A 301 3.00 -14.04 -7.65
CA ARG A 301 4.22 -13.84 -8.42
C ARG A 301 3.94 -12.88 -9.55
N ASN A 302 4.83 -11.91 -9.74
CA ASN A 302 4.69 -10.94 -10.80
C ASN A 302 6.04 -10.62 -11.42
N PHE A 303 6.09 -10.63 -12.74
CA PHE A 303 7.23 -10.21 -13.54
C PHE A 303 6.79 -9.09 -14.47
N ASN A 304 7.47 -7.96 -14.42
CA ASN A 304 7.18 -6.79 -15.23
C ASN A 304 8.41 -6.32 -15.97
N VAL A 305 8.23 -5.90 -17.20
CA VAL A 305 9.23 -5.14 -17.96
C VAL A 305 8.51 -3.98 -18.62
N ASP A 306 8.98 -2.75 -18.38
CA ASP A 306 8.49 -1.59 -19.11
C ASP A 306 9.65 -0.78 -19.73
N VAL A 307 9.32 -0.15 -20.86
CA VAL A 307 10.24 0.65 -21.67
C VAL A 307 9.62 2.00 -21.92
N GLU A 308 10.25 3.05 -21.43
CA GLU A 308 9.85 4.42 -21.69
C GLU A 308 10.78 5.08 -22.71
N LYS A 309 10.22 5.60 -23.80
CA LYS A 309 10.96 6.27 -24.87
C LYS A 309 10.29 7.57 -25.29
N ARG A 310 11.10 8.62 -25.34
CA ARG A 310 10.70 9.86 -26.02
C ARG A 310 11.20 9.82 -27.47
N PHE A 311 10.30 9.57 -28.41
CA PHE A 311 10.64 9.46 -29.85
C PHE A 311 10.92 10.84 -30.46
N THR A 312 10.06 11.81 -30.17
CA THR A 312 10.23 13.20 -30.64
C THR A 312 10.08 14.17 -29.47
N SER A 313 10.16 15.50 -29.72
CA SER A 313 9.82 16.50 -28.69
C SER A 313 8.36 16.45 -28.27
N LYS A 314 7.50 15.95 -29.17
CA LYS A 314 6.06 15.92 -29.02
C LYS A 314 5.51 14.53 -28.69
N PHE A 315 6.25 13.45 -29.00
CA PHE A 315 5.79 12.07 -28.88
C PHE A 315 6.61 11.26 -27.88
N LYS A 316 5.94 10.68 -26.88
CA LYS A 316 6.46 9.78 -25.87
C LYS A 316 5.62 8.52 -25.85
N GLY A 317 6.25 7.34 -25.72
CA GLY A 317 5.58 6.06 -25.51
C GLY A 317 6.16 5.36 -24.30
N GLN A 318 5.30 4.61 -23.61
CA GLN A 318 5.66 3.63 -22.59
C GLN A 318 4.97 2.32 -22.93
N PHE A 319 5.73 1.23 -22.88
CA PHE A 319 5.26 -0.11 -23.21
C PHE A 319 5.54 -1.01 -22.02
N LEU A 320 4.51 -1.74 -21.57
CA LEU A 320 4.61 -2.65 -20.44
C LEU A 320 4.21 -4.06 -20.88
N TYR A 321 4.99 -5.04 -20.44
CA TYR A 321 4.59 -6.44 -20.33
C TYR A 321 4.58 -6.84 -18.85
N SER A 322 3.51 -7.50 -18.40
CA SER A 322 3.37 -8.02 -17.05
C SER A 322 2.84 -9.45 -17.09
N LEU A 323 3.54 -10.37 -16.43
CA LEU A 323 3.06 -11.72 -16.10
C LEU A 323 2.66 -11.73 -14.64
N GLN A 324 1.40 -12.06 -14.34
CA GLN A 324 0.88 -12.16 -12.98
C GLN A 324 0.38 -13.58 -12.72
N GLU A 325 0.79 -14.14 -11.59
CA GLU A 325 0.25 -15.36 -10.99
C GLU A 325 -0.31 -14.96 -9.62
N TYR A 326 -1.59 -15.19 -9.40
CA TYR A 326 -2.32 -14.72 -8.24
C TYR A 326 -3.20 -15.84 -7.67
N ASN A 327 -3.08 -16.10 -6.38
CA ASN A 327 -3.95 -17.02 -5.65
C ASN A 327 -5.14 -16.24 -5.07
N PRO A 328 -6.37 -16.42 -5.59
CA PRO A 328 -7.53 -15.63 -5.18
C PRO A 328 -8.00 -15.94 -3.75
N THR A 329 -7.66 -17.12 -3.23
CA THR A 329 -8.02 -17.56 -1.88
C THR A 329 -6.88 -17.39 -0.86
N TYR A 330 -5.75 -16.78 -1.31
CA TYR A 330 -4.56 -16.56 -0.48
C TYR A 330 -4.07 -17.82 0.25
N GLY A 331 -4.05 -18.94 -0.46
CA GLY A 331 -3.48 -20.21 0.00
C GLY A 331 -4.46 -21.12 0.75
N MET A 332 -5.76 -20.79 0.79
CA MET A 332 -6.78 -21.72 1.28
C MET A 332 -7.00 -22.88 0.32
N ASP A 333 -6.74 -22.67 -0.96
CA ASP A 333 -6.64 -23.70 -1.99
C ASP A 333 -5.46 -23.42 -2.93
N ASP A 334 -5.18 -24.36 -3.85
CA ASP A 334 -4.07 -24.28 -4.80
C ASP A 334 -4.47 -23.59 -6.13
N GLU A 335 -5.64 -22.92 -6.20
CA GLU A 335 -6.08 -22.24 -7.41
C GLU A 335 -5.16 -21.05 -7.72
N MET A 336 -4.70 -20.98 -8.97
CA MET A 336 -3.85 -19.90 -9.46
C MET A 336 -4.44 -19.27 -10.71
N LEU A 337 -4.59 -17.94 -10.68
CA LEU A 337 -4.98 -17.15 -11.84
C LEU A 337 -3.73 -16.62 -12.53
N VAL A 338 -3.54 -16.99 -13.81
CA VAL A 338 -2.38 -16.58 -14.60
C VAL A 338 -2.81 -15.58 -15.67
N SER A 339 -2.20 -14.42 -15.70
CA SER A 339 -2.51 -13.35 -16.64
C SER A 339 -1.26 -12.77 -17.29
N ASN A 340 -1.31 -12.61 -18.62
CA ASN A 340 -0.31 -11.88 -19.40
C ASN A 340 -0.91 -10.56 -19.84
N ILE A 341 -0.31 -9.45 -19.43
CA ILE A 341 -0.84 -8.10 -19.64
C ILE A 341 0.13 -7.30 -20.50
N PHE A 342 -0.40 -6.71 -21.56
CA PHE A 342 0.33 -5.84 -22.47
C PHE A 342 -0.29 -4.45 -22.44
N VAL A 343 0.55 -3.42 -22.32
CA VAL A 343 0.11 -2.02 -22.32
C VAL A 343 0.96 -1.20 -23.25
N ALA A 344 0.30 -0.33 -24.04
CA ALA A 344 0.93 0.75 -24.78
C ALA A 344 0.31 2.08 -24.33
N ASP A 345 1.09 2.95 -23.74
CA ASP A 345 0.70 4.29 -23.27
C ASP A 345 1.45 5.33 -24.11
N LEU A 346 0.70 6.08 -24.90
CA LEU A 346 1.18 6.98 -25.93
C LEU A 346 0.73 8.41 -25.63
N LEU A 347 1.69 9.31 -25.45
CA LEU A 347 1.42 10.73 -25.23
C LEU A 347 1.89 11.54 -26.43
N TYR A 348 0.99 12.34 -27.03
CA TYR A 348 1.31 13.27 -28.09
C TYR A 348 0.95 14.71 -27.74
N LYS A 349 1.89 15.62 -27.89
CA LYS A 349 1.70 17.07 -27.71
C LYS A 349 1.48 17.72 -29.07
N TRP A 350 0.27 18.17 -29.34
CA TRP A 350 -0.09 18.89 -30.57
C TRP A 350 0.46 20.31 -30.56
N SER A 351 0.27 20.98 -29.43
CA SER A 351 0.78 22.32 -29.12
C SER A 351 1.19 22.41 -27.65
N ASP A 352 1.55 23.59 -27.19
CA ASP A 352 1.83 23.82 -25.75
C ASP A 352 0.56 23.70 -24.90
N ASP A 353 -0.62 23.97 -25.49
CA ASP A 353 -1.91 23.93 -24.79
C ASP A 353 -2.71 22.66 -25.05
N LEU A 354 -2.36 21.86 -26.03
CA LEU A 354 -3.13 20.66 -26.40
C LEU A 354 -2.25 19.40 -26.39
N SER A 355 -2.66 18.42 -25.62
CA SER A 355 -2.05 17.08 -25.62
C SER A 355 -3.11 15.99 -25.56
N THR A 356 -2.79 14.82 -26.15
CA THR A 356 -3.60 13.63 -26.07
C THR A 356 -2.76 12.48 -25.51
N ARG A 357 -3.38 11.65 -24.66
CA ARG A 357 -2.85 10.37 -24.18
C ARG A 357 -3.78 9.26 -24.61
N LEU A 358 -3.24 8.28 -25.30
CA LEU A 358 -3.93 7.06 -25.71
C LEU A 358 -3.28 5.89 -24.97
N GLU A 359 -4.08 5.14 -24.24
CA GLU A 359 -3.67 3.94 -23.54
C GLU A 359 -4.43 2.75 -24.14
N LEU A 360 -3.70 1.74 -24.58
CA LEU A 360 -4.24 0.50 -25.12
C LEU A 360 -3.72 -0.66 -24.29
N GLN A 361 -4.60 -1.59 -23.90
CA GLN A 361 -4.27 -2.71 -23.05
C GLN A 361 -4.93 -3.99 -23.53
N TYR A 362 -4.22 -5.10 -23.34
CA TYR A 362 -4.73 -6.44 -23.54
C TYR A 362 -4.29 -7.36 -22.41
N LEU A 363 -5.21 -8.13 -21.86
CA LEU A 363 -4.94 -9.16 -20.87
C LEU A 363 -5.37 -10.51 -21.47
N ALA A 364 -4.41 -11.43 -21.56
CA ALA A 364 -4.64 -12.81 -21.96
C ALA A 364 -4.61 -13.70 -20.72
N SER A 365 -5.70 -14.44 -20.48
CA SER A 365 -5.80 -15.43 -19.40
C SER A 365 -6.72 -16.58 -19.85
N LYS A 366 -6.47 -17.78 -19.34
CA LYS A 366 -7.38 -18.92 -19.47
C LYS A 366 -8.27 -19.10 -18.24
N ASP A 367 -7.94 -18.39 -17.17
CA ASP A 367 -8.53 -18.53 -15.85
C ASP A 367 -9.51 -17.38 -15.58
N ASP A 368 -10.35 -17.52 -14.53
CA ASP A 368 -11.34 -16.54 -14.08
C ASP A 368 -12.20 -16.02 -15.26
N SER A 369 -12.21 -14.72 -15.45
CA SER A 369 -12.99 -14.03 -16.50
C SER A 369 -12.29 -13.99 -17.87
N LYS A 370 -11.22 -14.77 -18.05
CA LYS A 370 -10.47 -14.94 -19.32
C LYS A 370 -9.92 -13.63 -19.88
N ASP A 371 -10.08 -13.42 -21.19
CA ASP A 371 -9.41 -12.34 -21.91
C ASP A 371 -10.14 -11.00 -21.81
N TRP A 372 -9.35 -9.93 -21.68
CA TRP A 372 -9.84 -8.55 -21.63
C TRP A 372 -9.09 -7.64 -22.58
N MET A 373 -9.77 -6.61 -23.06
CA MET A 373 -9.13 -5.47 -23.69
C MET A 373 -9.59 -4.17 -23.03
N ALA A 374 -8.71 -3.16 -23.02
CA ALA A 374 -9.09 -1.84 -22.55
C ALA A 374 -8.42 -0.75 -23.36
N ALA A 375 -9.12 0.38 -23.44
CA ALA A 375 -8.60 1.60 -24.03
C ALA A 375 -8.98 2.81 -23.16
N LEU A 376 -8.09 3.81 -23.11
CA LEU A 376 -8.35 5.11 -22.52
C LEU A 376 -7.82 6.19 -23.45
N LEU A 377 -8.64 7.19 -23.73
CA LEU A 377 -8.25 8.41 -24.40
C LEU A 377 -8.44 9.59 -23.46
N GLU A 378 -7.38 10.35 -23.26
CA GLU A 378 -7.41 11.59 -22.48
C GLU A 378 -6.96 12.76 -23.37
N VAL A 379 -7.70 13.85 -23.32
CA VAL A 379 -7.40 15.09 -24.03
C VAL A 379 -7.27 16.22 -23.02
N ASN A 380 -6.10 16.86 -22.99
CA ASN A 380 -5.80 17.95 -22.09
C ASN A 380 -5.70 19.27 -22.87
N PHE A 381 -6.55 20.21 -22.50
CA PHE A 381 -6.53 21.60 -22.96
C PHE A 381 -5.98 22.47 -21.83
N ALA A 382 -4.65 22.61 -21.84
CA ALA A 382 -3.96 23.35 -20.78
C ALA A 382 -4.37 24.84 -20.76
N PRO A 383 -4.34 25.47 -19.59
CA PRO A 383 -4.07 24.87 -18.27
C PRO A 383 -5.32 24.41 -17.53
N LYS A 384 -6.51 24.42 -18.15
CA LYS A 384 -7.77 24.39 -17.39
C LYS A 384 -8.60 23.13 -17.57
N TRP A 385 -8.68 22.58 -18.78
CA TRP A 385 -9.63 21.52 -19.10
C TRP A 385 -8.94 20.20 -19.39
N SER A 386 -9.54 19.12 -18.92
CA SER A 386 -9.18 17.74 -19.29
C SER A 386 -10.46 16.93 -19.48
N ALA A 387 -10.53 16.20 -20.59
CA ALA A 387 -11.61 15.28 -20.89
C ALA A 387 -11.04 13.87 -21.08
N TRP A 388 -11.75 12.84 -20.63
CA TRP A 388 -11.33 11.45 -20.81
C TRP A 388 -12.51 10.55 -21.15
N GLY A 389 -12.19 9.46 -21.84
CA GLY A 389 -13.07 8.33 -22.07
C GLY A 389 -12.28 7.04 -21.98
N SER A 390 -12.83 6.03 -21.34
CA SER A 390 -12.24 4.70 -21.25
C SER A 390 -13.29 3.63 -21.38
N ASP A 391 -12.89 2.45 -21.87
CA ASP A 391 -13.70 1.25 -21.89
C ASP A 391 -12.82 0.03 -21.57
N MET A 392 -13.34 -0.86 -20.75
CA MET A 392 -12.80 -2.20 -20.49
C MET A 392 -13.83 -3.21 -20.97
N TYR A 393 -13.44 -4.07 -21.87
CA TYR A 393 -14.30 -5.09 -22.44
C TYR A 393 -13.81 -6.49 -22.08
N ASN A 394 -14.60 -7.24 -21.34
CA ASN A 394 -14.37 -8.66 -21.13
C ASN A 394 -14.88 -9.43 -22.36
N HIS A 395 -14.01 -9.74 -23.30
CA HIS A 395 -14.39 -10.48 -24.49
C HIS A 395 -14.21 -12.00 -24.33
N GLY A 396 -13.51 -12.44 -23.29
CA GLY A 396 -13.27 -13.86 -23.04
C GLY A 396 -14.47 -14.60 -22.44
N ASP A 397 -15.24 -13.93 -21.57
CA ASP A 397 -16.31 -14.56 -20.79
C ASP A 397 -17.61 -13.75 -20.82
N SER A 398 -17.78 -12.76 -19.96
CA SER A 398 -19.06 -12.09 -19.71
C SER A 398 -19.57 -11.20 -20.85
N LYS A 399 -18.76 -10.90 -21.85
CA LYS A 399 -19.08 -10.00 -22.98
C LYS A 399 -19.56 -8.62 -22.52
N THR A 400 -19.02 -8.15 -21.39
CA THR A 400 -19.48 -6.94 -20.71
C THR A 400 -18.50 -5.80 -20.91
N HIS A 401 -19.05 -4.60 -21.19
CA HIS A 401 -18.33 -3.34 -21.26
C HIS A 401 -18.44 -2.58 -19.93
N TYR A 402 -17.31 -2.02 -19.51
CA TYR A 402 -17.19 -1.12 -18.33
C TYR A 402 -16.58 0.19 -18.81
N TYR A 403 -17.45 1.12 -19.15
CA TYR A 403 -17.06 2.41 -19.72
C TYR A 403 -17.07 3.53 -18.70
N ASN A 404 -16.23 4.53 -18.90
CA ASN A 404 -16.17 5.75 -18.13
C ASN A 404 -15.86 6.93 -19.04
N VAL A 405 -16.60 8.01 -18.88
CA VAL A 405 -16.35 9.29 -19.56
C VAL A 405 -16.38 10.41 -18.53
N GLY A 406 -15.56 11.43 -18.73
CA GLY A 406 -15.56 12.54 -17.79
C GLY A 406 -14.86 13.79 -18.31
N LEU A 407 -15.06 14.85 -17.53
CA LEU A 407 -14.51 16.18 -17.77
C LEU A 407 -14.03 16.77 -16.46
N SER A 408 -12.92 17.47 -16.48
CA SER A 408 -12.46 18.24 -15.34
C SER A 408 -12.07 19.66 -15.74
N TYR A 409 -12.31 20.58 -14.82
CA TYR A 409 -11.91 21.98 -14.90
C TYR A 409 -11.07 22.35 -13.70
N THR A 410 -9.89 22.93 -13.95
CA THR A 410 -8.97 23.35 -12.91
C THR A 410 -8.73 24.86 -13.02
N LYS A 411 -8.93 25.60 -11.93
CA LYS A 411 -8.61 27.02 -11.83
C LYS A 411 -7.96 27.30 -10.49
N SER A 412 -6.74 27.84 -10.52
CA SER A 412 -5.94 28.13 -9.33
C SER A 412 -5.79 26.86 -8.45
N ARG A 413 -6.35 26.89 -7.25
CA ARG A 413 -6.29 25.80 -6.27
C ARG A 413 -7.52 24.90 -6.26
N THR A 414 -8.46 25.09 -7.20
CA THR A 414 -9.72 24.33 -7.24
C THR A 414 -9.80 23.50 -8.52
N ARG A 415 -10.08 22.23 -8.36
CA ARG A 415 -10.42 21.30 -9.45
C ARG A 415 -11.83 20.77 -9.25
N VAL A 416 -12.66 20.88 -10.28
CA VAL A 416 -13.99 20.29 -10.36
C VAL A 416 -13.97 19.20 -11.40
N SER A 417 -14.51 18.03 -11.12
CA SER A 417 -14.63 16.95 -12.09
C SER A 417 -16.01 16.31 -12.06
N LEU A 418 -16.49 15.94 -13.24
CA LEU A 418 -17.73 15.23 -13.47
C LEU A 418 -17.42 14.02 -14.35
N GLY A 419 -17.91 12.85 -13.96
CA GLY A 419 -17.77 11.63 -14.73
C GLY A 419 -19.08 10.84 -14.72
N TYR A 420 -19.26 9.98 -15.72
CA TYR A 420 -20.35 9.02 -15.80
C TYR A 420 -19.81 7.70 -16.33
N GLY A 421 -20.18 6.59 -15.71
CA GLY A 421 -19.69 5.30 -16.15
C GLY A 421 -20.41 4.11 -15.55
N ARG A 422 -20.07 2.94 -16.10
CA ARG A 422 -20.38 1.63 -15.57
C ARG A 422 -19.09 1.02 -14.99
N TYR A 423 -19.10 0.79 -13.69
CA TYR A 423 -17.95 0.29 -12.93
C TYR A 423 -18.19 -1.16 -12.54
N ARG A 424 -17.17 -2.00 -12.71
CA ARG A 424 -17.24 -3.38 -12.27
C ARG A 424 -17.05 -3.49 -10.77
N GLN A 425 -17.56 -4.56 -10.17
CA GLN A 425 -17.13 -4.97 -8.85
C GLN A 425 -15.64 -5.31 -8.86
N GLY A 426 -14.92 -4.89 -7.84
CA GLY A 426 -13.49 -5.18 -7.73
C GLY A 426 -12.85 -4.49 -6.56
N PHE A 427 -11.53 -4.55 -6.53
CA PHE A 427 -10.73 -3.88 -5.51
C PHE A 427 -10.33 -2.47 -5.96
N LEU A 428 -10.53 -1.51 -5.08
CA LEU A 428 -9.87 -0.21 -5.14
C LEU A 428 -8.70 -0.24 -4.16
N CYS A 429 -7.49 -0.10 -4.69
CA CYS A 429 -6.27 -0.22 -3.89
C CYS A 429 -5.44 1.07 -3.93
N SER A 430 -4.78 1.37 -2.81
CA SER A 430 -3.80 2.44 -2.70
C SER A 430 -2.65 1.91 -1.82
N GLY A 431 -1.45 1.82 -2.42
CA GLY A 431 -0.24 1.39 -1.74
C GLY A 431 -0.29 -0.02 -1.10
N GLY A 432 -1.17 -0.92 -1.59
CA GLY A 432 -1.32 -2.28 -1.06
C GLY A 432 -2.49 -2.45 -0.08
N VAL A 433 -3.13 -1.38 0.37
CA VAL A 433 -4.41 -1.44 1.08
C VAL A 433 -5.53 -1.41 0.06
N CYS A 434 -6.48 -2.32 0.19
CA CYS A 434 -7.59 -2.46 -0.74
C CYS A 434 -8.94 -2.40 -0.01
N ARG A 435 -9.95 -1.92 -0.71
CA ARG A 435 -11.35 -2.10 -0.30
C ARG A 435 -12.16 -2.65 -1.46
N VAL A 436 -13.18 -3.44 -1.16
CA VAL A 436 -14.11 -3.92 -2.17
C VAL A 436 -15.07 -2.80 -2.55
N MET A 437 -15.18 -2.55 -3.86
CA MET A 437 -16.16 -1.63 -4.44
C MET A 437 -17.25 -2.44 -5.12
N PRO A 438 -18.54 -2.16 -4.86
CA PRO A 438 -19.63 -2.82 -5.58
C PRO A 438 -19.66 -2.38 -7.05
N ALA A 439 -20.22 -3.21 -7.92
CA ALA A 439 -20.56 -2.79 -9.27
C ALA A 439 -21.64 -1.70 -9.23
N TYR A 440 -21.49 -0.66 -10.02
CA TYR A 440 -22.51 0.39 -10.16
C TYR A 440 -22.45 1.06 -11.53
N THR A 441 -23.54 1.69 -11.92
CA THR A 441 -23.61 2.61 -13.05
C THR A 441 -24.13 3.94 -12.55
N GLY A 442 -23.42 5.04 -12.82
CA GLY A 442 -23.82 6.34 -12.30
C GLY A 442 -22.85 7.45 -12.58
N ALA A 443 -23.21 8.63 -12.11
CA ALA A 443 -22.40 9.84 -12.19
C ALA A 443 -21.53 10.03 -10.94
N ASN A 444 -20.32 10.55 -11.17
CA ASN A 444 -19.39 10.97 -10.13
C ASN A 444 -19.20 12.49 -10.22
N PHE A 445 -19.31 13.16 -9.11
CA PHE A 445 -18.98 14.58 -9.00
C PHE A 445 -17.94 14.79 -7.90
N SER A 446 -16.87 15.51 -8.17
CA SER A 446 -15.88 15.85 -7.16
C SER A 446 -15.43 17.29 -7.25
N VAL A 447 -15.21 17.92 -6.10
CA VAL A 447 -14.60 19.23 -5.96
C VAL A 447 -13.43 19.09 -5.01
N LEU A 448 -12.25 19.45 -5.47
CA LEU A 448 -11.03 19.50 -4.67
C LEU A 448 -10.52 20.93 -4.65
N THR A 449 -10.39 21.50 -3.47
CA THR A 449 -9.81 22.85 -3.29
C THR A 449 -8.81 22.85 -2.14
N SER A 450 -7.71 23.60 -2.29
CA SER A 450 -6.75 23.87 -1.21
C SER A 450 -6.77 25.35 -0.88
N PHE A 451 -6.70 25.66 0.40
CA PHE A 451 -6.75 27.04 0.92
C PHE A 451 -5.34 27.54 1.25
#